data_9a236edb499433f94e34d65b228aa0d5
#
_entry.id   9a236edb499433f94e34d65b228aa0d5
#
_cell.length_a   1.000
_cell.length_b   1.000
_cell.length_c   1.000
_cell.angle_alpha   90.00
_cell.angle_beta   90.00
_cell.angle_gamma   90.00
#
_symmetry.space_group_name_H-M   'P 1'
#
loop_
_entity.id
_entity.type
_entity.pdbx_description
1 polymer ?
#
loop_
_entity_poly.entity_id
_entity_poly.type
_entity_poly.pdbx_seq_one_letter_code
_entity_poly.pdbx_strand_id
1 'polypeptide(L)'
;MTDALVVLIDDAQAKRWFAQLLERSTDLGGLMADIGETLTESTQARFATGIGPDGVAWEPLANGSGRTPLRDSGRMRDEIFPSAGPDWVEISATAKQARWHQEGTDPYVIEAKNGKALFWPGMGTRTSKSGAETPAFVQKVHHPGLPARPFLGISTEDEAAIDALAIAWLELGAEPSESTPL
;
A
#
# COMPACT_ATOMS: atom_id res chain seq x y z
N MET A 1 -43.70 5.55 58.69
CA MET A 1 -43.90 5.54 57.24
C MET A 1 -42.60 5.96 56.63
N THR A 2 -41.88 5.02 55.98
CA THR A 2 -40.63 5.30 55.30
C THR A 2 -40.98 5.76 53.89
N ASP A 3 -40.81 7.08 53.63
CA ASP A 3 -40.88 7.63 52.30
C ASP A 3 -39.72 7.08 51.45
N ALA A 4 -40.06 6.28 50.42
CA ALA A 4 -39.07 5.80 49.49
C ALA A 4 -38.81 6.87 48.46
N LEU A 5 -37.56 7.33 48.32
CA LEU A 5 -37.11 8.17 47.23
C LEU A 5 -37.05 7.35 45.94
N VAL A 6 -37.89 7.65 44.97
CA VAL A 6 -37.85 7.03 43.65
C VAL A 6 -37.21 8.04 42.69
N VAL A 7 -36.05 7.70 42.13
CA VAL A 7 -35.42 8.47 41.07
C VAL A 7 -35.76 7.81 39.72
N LEU A 8 -36.46 8.55 38.88
CA LEU A 8 -36.70 8.14 37.49
C LEU A 8 -35.54 8.64 36.63
N ILE A 9 -34.83 7.74 36.03
CA ILE A 9 -33.75 8.09 35.07
C ILE A 9 -34.35 7.94 33.68
N ASP A 10 -34.39 9.01 32.90
CA ASP A 10 -34.71 8.94 31.46
C ASP A 10 -33.49 8.46 30.69
N ASP A 11 -33.52 7.22 30.25
CA ASP A 11 -32.44 6.58 29.48
C ASP A 11 -32.74 6.55 27.95
N ALA A 12 -33.80 7.24 27.51
CA ALA A 12 -34.24 7.20 26.11
C ALA A 12 -33.15 7.73 25.14
N GLN A 13 -32.38 8.73 25.56
CA GLN A 13 -31.28 9.26 24.77
C GLN A 13 -30.13 8.26 24.67
N ALA A 14 -29.75 7.64 25.79
CA ALA A 14 -28.72 6.61 25.81
C ALA A 14 -29.09 5.40 24.95
N LYS A 15 -30.34 4.95 25.03
CA LYS A 15 -30.85 3.85 24.19
C LYS A 15 -30.81 4.17 22.71
N ARG A 16 -31.18 5.39 22.31
CA ARG A 16 -31.08 5.81 20.90
C ARG A 16 -29.62 5.81 20.43
N TRP A 17 -28.73 6.37 21.26
CA TRP A 17 -27.29 6.39 20.95
C TRP A 17 -26.72 4.97 20.78
N PHE A 18 -27.04 4.04 21.68
CA PHE A 18 -26.62 2.64 21.55
C PHE A 18 -27.19 1.94 20.32
N ALA A 19 -28.45 2.23 19.96
CA ALA A 19 -29.07 1.68 18.76
C ALA A 19 -28.35 2.17 17.49
N GLN A 20 -28.03 3.45 17.39
CA GLN A 20 -27.27 4.01 16.27
C GLN A 20 -25.85 3.43 16.18
N LEU A 21 -25.18 3.27 17.32
CA LEU A 21 -23.85 2.65 17.37
C LEU A 21 -23.89 1.20 16.88
N LEU A 22 -24.92 0.44 17.30
CA LEU A 22 -25.11 -0.94 16.88
C LEU A 22 -25.40 -1.03 15.37
N GLU A 23 -26.26 -0.15 14.84
CA GLU A 23 -26.57 -0.10 13.41
C GLU A 23 -25.31 0.17 12.58
N ARG A 24 -24.48 1.15 12.97
CA ARG A 24 -23.23 1.46 12.31
C ARG A 24 -22.19 0.33 12.38
N SER A 25 -22.15 -0.40 13.48
CA SER A 25 -21.25 -1.54 13.62
C SER A 25 -21.63 -2.74 12.73
N THR A 26 -22.83 -2.75 12.17
CA THR A 26 -23.29 -3.79 11.23
C THR A 26 -23.01 -3.47 9.76
N ASP A 27 -22.76 -2.19 9.41
CA ASP A 27 -22.36 -1.78 8.07
C ASP A 27 -21.11 -0.90 8.16
N LEU A 28 -19.95 -1.52 7.99
CA LEU A 28 -18.66 -0.85 8.00
C LEU A 28 -18.16 -0.52 6.58
N GLY A 29 -18.96 -0.75 5.55
CA GLY A 29 -18.53 -0.59 4.16
C GLY A 29 -17.98 0.80 3.84
N GLY A 30 -18.56 1.87 4.39
CA GLY A 30 -18.04 3.23 4.26
C GLY A 30 -16.68 3.41 4.95
N LEU A 31 -16.56 2.92 6.19
CA LEU A 31 -15.28 2.95 6.91
C LEU A 31 -14.19 2.17 6.18
N MET A 32 -14.52 0.98 5.65
CA MET A 32 -13.56 0.18 4.89
C MET A 32 -13.11 0.89 3.61
N ALA A 33 -14.00 1.62 2.95
CA ALA A 33 -13.65 2.42 1.77
C ALA A 33 -12.67 3.57 2.14
N ASP A 34 -12.95 4.32 3.20
CA ASP A 34 -12.09 5.41 3.67
C ASP A 34 -10.70 4.91 4.10
N ILE A 35 -10.64 3.77 4.78
CA ILE A 35 -9.39 3.10 5.12
C ILE A 35 -8.65 2.71 3.83
N GLY A 36 -9.35 2.17 2.84
CA GLY A 36 -8.77 1.79 1.55
C GLY A 36 -8.13 2.95 0.82
N GLU A 37 -8.78 4.09 0.75
CA GLU A 37 -8.24 5.31 0.15
C GLU A 37 -6.98 5.77 0.92
N THR A 38 -7.07 5.88 2.25
CA THR A 38 -5.96 6.30 3.11
C THR A 38 -4.73 5.41 2.94
N LEU A 39 -4.90 4.09 2.96
CA LEU A 39 -3.80 3.14 2.77
C LEU A 39 -3.22 3.17 1.35
N THR A 40 -4.05 3.44 0.35
CA THR A 40 -3.61 3.60 -1.03
C THR A 40 -2.73 4.84 -1.17
N GLU A 41 -3.15 5.98 -0.63
CA GLU A 41 -2.38 7.23 -0.64
C GLU A 41 -1.05 7.07 0.10
N SER A 42 -1.07 6.48 1.30
CA SER A 42 0.14 6.17 2.07
C SER A 42 1.09 5.30 1.27
N THR A 43 0.60 4.21 0.68
CA THR A 43 1.39 3.30 -0.15
C THR A 43 2.01 4.03 -1.35
N GLN A 44 1.26 4.89 -2.03
CA GLN A 44 1.75 5.68 -3.15
C GLN A 44 2.80 6.72 -2.72
N ALA A 45 2.66 7.32 -1.54
CA ALA A 45 3.62 8.28 -0.98
C ALA A 45 5.00 7.64 -0.73
N ARG A 46 5.07 6.35 -0.40
CA ARG A 46 6.33 5.61 -0.23
C ARG A 46 7.21 5.62 -1.49
N PHE A 47 6.62 5.68 -2.68
CA PHE A 47 7.38 5.80 -3.94
C PHE A 47 8.07 7.16 -4.08
N ALA A 48 7.61 8.19 -3.39
CA ALA A 48 8.29 9.49 -3.38
C ALA A 48 9.45 9.51 -2.38
N THR A 49 9.26 8.91 -1.21
CA THR A 49 10.25 8.88 -0.13
C THR A 49 11.29 7.78 -0.29
N GLY A 50 10.93 6.66 -0.91
CA GLY A 50 11.79 5.47 -0.99
C GLY A 50 11.91 4.72 0.34
N ILE A 51 10.89 4.83 1.22
CA ILE A 51 10.84 4.22 2.54
C ILE A 51 9.71 3.20 2.56
N GLY A 52 9.98 2.00 3.06
CA GLY A 52 9.00 0.93 3.21
C GLY A 52 8.02 1.16 4.38
N PRO A 53 6.99 0.31 4.52
CA PRO A 53 6.04 0.40 5.64
C PRO A 53 6.69 0.16 7.01
N ASP A 54 7.82 -0.50 7.03
CA ASP A 54 8.66 -0.76 8.22
C ASP A 54 9.55 0.44 8.61
N GLY A 55 9.45 1.57 7.90
CA GLY A 55 10.29 2.75 8.09
C GLY A 55 11.71 2.60 7.53
N VAL A 56 12.04 1.49 6.88
CA VAL A 56 13.37 1.24 6.32
C VAL A 56 13.46 1.78 4.89
N ALA A 57 14.53 2.52 4.61
CA ALA A 57 14.80 3.02 3.26
C ALA A 57 15.10 1.86 2.30
N TRP A 58 14.53 1.89 1.11
CA TRP A 58 14.79 0.87 0.08
C TRP A 58 16.24 0.89 -0.39
N GLU A 59 16.78 -0.29 -0.58
CA GLU A 59 18.14 -0.44 -1.12
C GLU A 59 18.29 0.34 -2.43
N PRO A 60 19.36 1.16 -2.58
CA PRO A 60 19.59 1.98 -3.76
C PRO A 60 19.67 1.16 -5.06
N LEU A 61 19.50 1.84 -6.19
CA LEU A 61 19.66 1.21 -7.50
C LEU A 61 21.12 0.84 -7.75
N ALA A 62 21.36 -0.37 -8.20
CA ALA A 62 22.70 -0.89 -8.50
C ALA A 62 23.49 -0.06 -9.54
N ASN A 63 22.79 0.73 -10.37
CA ASN A 63 23.42 1.57 -11.39
C ASN A 63 23.96 2.92 -10.86
N GLY A 64 23.88 3.16 -9.55
CA GLY A 64 24.38 4.38 -8.91
C GLY A 64 23.72 5.69 -9.38
N SER A 65 22.54 5.62 -10.01
CA SER A 65 21.87 6.81 -10.60
C SER A 65 21.40 7.84 -9.58
N GLY A 66 21.36 7.51 -8.29
CA GLY A 66 20.82 8.38 -7.23
C GLY A 66 19.31 8.58 -7.29
N ARG A 67 18.60 7.96 -8.24
CA ARG A 67 17.13 8.01 -8.31
C ARG A 67 16.53 7.17 -7.19
N THR A 68 15.36 7.62 -6.70
CA THR A 68 14.53 6.81 -5.80
C THR A 68 14.18 5.48 -6.48
N PRO A 69 14.43 4.33 -5.83
CA PRO A 69 14.02 3.03 -6.37
C PRO A 69 12.53 2.99 -6.67
N LEU A 70 12.11 2.12 -7.58
CA LEU A 70 10.74 1.90 -8.03
C LEU A 70 10.08 3.12 -8.73
N ARG A 71 10.78 4.26 -8.81
CA ARG A 71 10.30 5.49 -9.44
C ARG A 71 10.93 5.68 -10.82
N ASP A 72 10.46 4.93 -11.81
CA ASP A 72 10.86 5.12 -13.21
C ASP A 72 9.75 5.84 -13.98
N SER A 73 8.80 5.11 -14.53
CA SER A 73 7.65 5.66 -15.26
C SER A 73 6.49 6.11 -14.35
N GLY A 74 6.52 5.78 -13.07
CA GLY A 74 5.41 5.98 -12.14
C GLY A 74 4.32 4.90 -12.21
N ARG A 75 4.34 4.06 -13.24
CA ARG A 75 3.27 3.09 -13.52
C ARG A 75 2.99 2.15 -12.34
N MET A 76 4.01 1.67 -11.64
CA MET A 76 3.81 0.73 -10.53
C MET A 76 3.08 1.39 -9.35
N ARG A 77 3.34 2.68 -9.08
CA ARG A 77 2.62 3.49 -8.11
C ARG A 77 1.16 3.69 -8.54
N ASP A 78 0.95 4.00 -9.81
CA ASP A 78 -0.37 4.35 -10.36
C ASP A 78 -1.27 3.11 -10.54
N GLU A 79 -0.68 1.91 -10.51
CA GLU A 79 -1.40 0.62 -10.57
C GLU A 79 -1.65 0.02 -9.16
N ILE A 80 -1.78 0.86 -8.12
CA ILE A 80 -2.18 0.47 -6.76
C ILE A 80 -3.62 0.90 -6.54
N PHE A 81 -4.49 -0.04 -6.15
CA PHE A 81 -5.92 0.19 -6.00
C PHE A 81 -6.45 -0.43 -4.71
N PRO A 82 -7.39 0.25 -4.03
CA PRO A 82 -8.15 -0.33 -2.95
C PRO A 82 -9.32 -1.17 -3.49
N SER A 83 -9.71 -2.16 -2.72
CA SER A 83 -10.99 -2.85 -2.84
C SER A 83 -11.54 -3.05 -1.44
N ALA A 84 -12.80 -2.74 -1.22
CA ALA A 84 -13.43 -2.82 0.09
C ALA A 84 -14.75 -3.57 0.02
N GLY A 85 -15.09 -4.23 1.13
CA GLY A 85 -16.36 -4.88 1.36
C GLY A 85 -17.01 -4.41 2.68
N PRO A 86 -18.05 -5.10 3.17
CA PRO A 86 -18.74 -4.69 4.37
C PRO A 86 -17.87 -4.68 5.63
N ASP A 87 -16.82 -5.51 5.69
CA ASP A 87 -15.99 -5.77 6.86
C ASP A 87 -14.51 -6.04 6.52
N TRP A 88 -14.11 -5.74 5.27
CA TRP A 88 -12.72 -5.94 4.81
C TRP A 88 -12.28 -4.87 3.83
N VAL A 89 -10.98 -4.67 3.77
CA VAL A 89 -10.29 -3.83 2.78
C VAL A 89 -9.04 -4.55 2.28
N GLU A 90 -8.77 -4.42 0.99
CA GLU A 90 -7.59 -4.96 0.34
C GLU A 90 -6.93 -3.87 -0.50
N ILE A 91 -5.60 -3.74 -0.38
CA ILE A 91 -4.79 -2.89 -1.25
C ILE A 91 -4.00 -3.79 -2.17
N SER A 92 -4.25 -3.70 -3.45
CA SER A 92 -3.60 -4.53 -4.46
C SER A 92 -2.76 -3.72 -5.44
N ALA A 93 -1.67 -4.33 -5.92
CA ALA A 93 -0.80 -3.79 -6.96
C ALA A 93 -0.87 -4.70 -8.19
N THR A 94 -1.38 -4.17 -9.30
CA THR A 94 -1.63 -4.95 -10.52
C THR A 94 -0.44 -4.98 -11.49
N ALA A 95 0.60 -4.18 -11.24
CA ALA A 95 1.80 -4.16 -12.04
C ALA A 95 2.52 -5.51 -12.01
N LYS A 96 2.86 -6.05 -13.18
CA LYS A 96 3.48 -7.38 -13.33
C LYS A 96 4.75 -7.58 -12.51
N GLN A 97 5.52 -6.52 -12.30
CA GLN A 97 6.77 -6.54 -11.54
C GLN A 97 6.57 -6.29 -10.04
N ALA A 98 5.35 -5.96 -9.59
CA ALA A 98 5.06 -5.59 -8.19
C ALA A 98 5.55 -6.66 -7.20
N ARG A 99 5.23 -7.93 -7.46
CA ARG A 99 5.63 -9.04 -6.60
C ARG A 99 7.14 -9.16 -6.45
N TRP A 100 7.88 -9.05 -7.56
CA TRP A 100 9.34 -9.18 -7.53
C TRP A 100 10.02 -8.05 -6.73
N HIS A 101 9.41 -6.87 -6.72
CA HIS A 101 9.91 -5.76 -5.92
C HIS A 101 9.47 -5.86 -4.46
N GLN A 102 8.28 -6.35 -4.20
CA GLN A 102 7.78 -6.57 -2.84
C GLN A 102 8.62 -7.62 -2.10
N GLU A 103 8.90 -8.76 -2.74
CA GLU A 103 9.52 -9.92 -2.13
C GLU A 103 11.02 -10.05 -2.43
N GLY A 104 11.50 -9.34 -3.46
CA GLY A 104 12.82 -9.60 -4.03
C GLY A 104 12.84 -10.87 -4.89
N THR A 105 14.00 -11.20 -5.43
CA THR A 105 14.23 -12.46 -6.14
C THR A 105 15.62 -12.99 -5.83
N ASP A 106 15.75 -14.31 -5.76
CA ASP A 106 17.04 -14.97 -5.72
C ASP A 106 17.84 -14.73 -7.02
N PRO A 107 19.16 -14.96 -7.01
CA PRO A 107 19.95 -14.98 -8.22
C PRO A 107 19.43 -16.02 -9.21
N TYR A 108 19.36 -15.67 -10.49
CA TYR A 108 18.88 -16.56 -11.54
C TYR A 108 19.68 -16.39 -12.82
N VAL A 109 19.51 -17.36 -13.71
CA VAL A 109 20.19 -17.37 -15.00
C VAL A 109 19.23 -17.02 -16.11
N ILE A 110 19.62 -16.06 -16.95
CA ILE A 110 18.90 -15.70 -18.16
C ILE A 110 19.62 -16.34 -19.35
N GLU A 111 18.93 -17.19 -20.06
CA GLU A 111 19.45 -17.84 -21.27
C GLU A 111 18.71 -17.35 -22.53
N ALA A 112 19.45 -17.15 -23.60
CA ALA A 112 18.87 -16.79 -24.89
C ALA A 112 18.04 -17.96 -25.44
N LYS A 113 16.82 -17.69 -25.85
CA LYS A 113 15.92 -18.70 -26.44
C LYS A 113 16.14 -18.83 -27.96
N ASN A 114 15.98 -20.03 -28.49
CA ASN A 114 15.98 -20.32 -29.94
C ASN A 114 17.26 -19.90 -30.68
N GLY A 115 18.44 -20.10 -30.05
CA GLY A 115 19.74 -19.78 -30.68
C GLY A 115 20.00 -18.26 -30.84
N LYS A 116 19.13 -17.41 -30.33
CA LYS A 116 19.32 -15.96 -30.30
C LYS A 116 20.34 -15.56 -29.23
N ALA A 117 20.80 -14.32 -29.26
CA ALA A 117 21.68 -13.78 -28.25
C ALA A 117 20.96 -12.75 -27.41
N LEU A 118 21.39 -12.57 -26.16
CA LEU A 118 20.94 -11.52 -25.27
C LEU A 118 21.67 -10.23 -25.58
N PHE A 119 20.94 -9.13 -25.60
CA PHE A 119 21.46 -7.79 -25.76
C PHE A 119 20.61 -6.80 -24.92
N TRP A 120 21.27 -5.84 -24.30
CA TRP A 120 20.59 -4.71 -23.63
C TRP A 120 21.43 -3.44 -23.78
N PRO A 121 20.81 -2.23 -23.76
CA PRO A 121 21.53 -0.96 -23.79
C PRO A 121 22.53 -0.87 -22.60
N GLY A 122 23.75 -0.45 -22.89
CA GLY A 122 24.83 -0.38 -21.88
C GLY A 122 25.64 -1.68 -21.73
N MET A 123 25.30 -2.74 -22.46
CA MET A 123 26.17 -3.89 -22.61
C MET A 123 27.42 -3.45 -23.40
N GLY A 124 28.61 -3.77 -22.87
CA GLY A 124 29.88 -3.37 -23.49
C GLY A 124 30.00 -3.82 -24.94
N THR A 125 30.95 -3.24 -25.68
CA THR A 125 31.30 -3.65 -27.03
C THR A 125 32.39 -4.74 -27.01
N ARG A 126 32.41 -5.61 -28.02
CA ARG A 126 33.51 -6.52 -28.33
C ARG A 126 34.33 -5.91 -29.46
N THR A 127 35.61 -5.77 -29.28
CA THR A 127 36.52 -5.40 -30.34
C THR A 127 36.85 -6.63 -31.15
N SER A 128 36.56 -6.62 -32.45
CA SER A 128 36.96 -7.69 -33.37
C SER A 128 38.46 -7.68 -33.64
N LYS A 129 39.00 -8.76 -34.19
CA LYS A 129 40.41 -8.83 -34.62
C LYS A 129 40.79 -7.74 -35.65
N SER A 130 39.80 -7.20 -36.34
CA SER A 130 39.97 -6.08 -37.30
C SER A 130 39.86 -4.69 -36.65
N GLY A 131 39.73 -4.60 -35.34
CA GLY A 131 39.55 -3.33 -34.60
C GLY A 131 38.16 -2.76 -34.62
N ALA A 132 37.20 -3.42 -35.27
CA ALA A 132 35.81 -2.96 -35.28
C ALA A 132 35.10 -3.27 -33.96
N GLU A 133 34.44 -2.28 -33.39
CA GLU A 133 33.61 -2.46 -32.19
C GLU A 133 32.20 -2.93 -32.59
N THR A 134 31.76 -4.03 -32.01
CA THR A 134 30.42 -4.58 -32.19
C THR A 134 29.77 -4.75 -30.84
N PRO A 135 28.42 -4.61 -30.73
CA PRO A 135 27.73 -4.90 -29.48
C PRO A 135 28.08 -6.29 -28.97
N ALA A 136 28.34 -6.40 -27.67
CA ALA A 136 28.57 -7.70 -27.05
C ALA A 136 27.27 -8.47 -26.97
N PHE A 137 27.22 -9.61 -27.62
CA PHE A 137 26.09 -10.54 -27.51
C PHE A 137 26.52 -11.73 -26.65
N VAL A 138 25.67 -12.08 -25.67
CA VAL A 138 25.89 -13.23 -24.80
C VAL A 138 24.71 -14.19 -24.85
N GLN A 139 24.96 -15.48 -24.67
CA GLN A 139 23.90 -16.47 -24.66
C GLN A 139 23.34 -16.71 -23.26
N LYS A 140 24.12 -16.35 -22.24
CA LYS A 140 23.78 -16.60 -20.84
C LYS A 140 24.27 -15.46 -19.96
N VAL A 141 23.43 -15.03 -19.02
CA VAL A 141 23.75 -14.02 -18.02
C VAL A 141 23.32 -14.53 -16.65
N HIS A 142 24.19 -14.37 -15.67
CA HIS A 142 23.86 -14.58 -14.27
C HIS A 142 23.32 -13.26 -13.71
N HIS A 143 22.02 -13.22 -13.44
CA HIS A 143 21.40 -12.08 -12.78
C HIS A 143 21.54 -12.25 -11.25
N PRO A 144 22.01 -11.24 -10.52
CA PRO A 144 22.24 -11.36 -9.07
C PRO A 144 20.95 -11.46 -8.22
N GLY A 145 19.78 -11.39 -8.84
CA GLY A 145 18.50 -11.23 -8.16
C GLY A 145 18.12 -9.75 -8.00
N LEU A 146 17.01 -9.53 -7.34
CA LEU A 146 16.54 -8.20 -6.97
C LEU A 146 16.40 -8.14 -5.45
N PRO A 147 16.92 -7.08 -4.80
CA PRO A 147 16.64 -6.87 -3.38
C PRO A 147 15.16 -6.60 -3.18
N ALA A 148 14.61 -7.10 -2.09
CA ALA A 148 13.25 -6.77 -1.67
C ALA A 148 13.15 -5.27 -1.38
N ARG A 149 12.08 -4.65 -1.85
CA ARG A 149 11.72 -3.25 -1.57
C ARG A 149 10.21 -3.22 -1.27
N PRO A 150 9.83 -3.66 -0.07
CA PRO A 150 8.41 -3.76 0.30
C PRO A 150 7.79 -2.36 0.23
N PHE A 151 6.68 -2.26 -0.47
CA PHE A 151 5.88 -1.04 -0.57
C PHE A 151 4.45 -1.26 -0.07
N LEU A 152 3.91 -2.48 -0.17
CA LEU A 152 2.67 -2.89 0.46
C LEU A 152 2.93 -3.31 1.90
N GLY A 153 2.10 -2.84 2.80
CA GLY A 153 2.14 -3.13 4.24
C GLY A 153 1.55 -1.97 5.03
N ILE A 154 1.34 -2.18 6.29
CA ILE A 154 0.80 -1.18 7.23
C ILE A 154 1.97 -0.63 8.04
N SER A 155 2.14 0.69 8.06
CA SER A 155 3.11 1.38 8.92
C SER A 155 2.45 1.79 10.25
N THR A 156 3.24 2.24 11.20
CA THR A 156 2.71 2.78 12.47
C THR A 156 1.83 4.01 12.26
N GLU A 157 2.16 4.82 11.26
CA GLU A 157 1.36 5.99 10.88
C GLU A 157 0.02 5.55 10.26
N ASP A 158 0.02 4.47 9.46
CA ASP A 158 -1.20 3.89 8.89
C ASP A 158 -2.10 3.33 9.99
N GLU A 159 -1.54 2.63 10.99
CA GLU A 159 -2.30 2.14 12.15
C GLU A 159 -2.98 3.30 12.88
N ALA A 160 -2.25 4.38 13.16
CA ALA A 160 -2.81 5.56 13.80
C ALA A 160 -3.91 6.23 12.95
N ALA A 161 -3.76 6.24 11.62
CA ALA A 161 -4.77 6.78 10.71
C ALA A 161 -6.03 5.91 10.68
N ILE A 162 -5.89 4.58 10.69
CA ILE A 162 -7.01 3.63 10.78
C ILE A 162 -7.77 3.83 12.09
N ASP A 163 -7.06 3.94 13.22
CA ASP A 163 -7.68 4.19 14.53
C ASP A 163 -8.47 5.50 14.54
N ALA A 164 -7.89 6.57 13.98
CA ALA A 164 -8.57 7.86 13.88
C ALA A 164 -9.84 7.79 13.02
N LEU A 165 -9.80 7.09 11.88
CA LEU A 165 -10.97 6.88 11.03
C LEU A 165 -12.05 6.07 11.75
N ALA A 166 -11.67 5.03 12.48
CA ALA A 166 -12.61 4.20 13.24
C ALA A 166 -13.30 5.00 14.36
N ILE A 167 -12.53 5.82 15.09
CA ILE A 167 -13.08 6.70 16.14
C ILE A 167 -14.04 7.72 15.51
N ALA A 168 -13.64 8.41 14.44
CA ALA A 168 -14.49 9.37 13.76
C ALA A 168 -15.77 8.72 13.21
N TRP A 169 -15.68 7.52 12.67
CA TRP A 169 -16.83 6.76 12.20
C TRP A 169 -17.85 6.49 13.31
N LEU A 170 -17.39 6.16 14.51
CA LEU A 170 -18.23 5.94 15.67
C LEU A 170 -18.81 7.27 16.18
N GLU A 171 -18.04 8.36 16.21
CA GLU A 171 -18.46 9.68 16.69
C GLU A 171 -19.50 10.35 15.80
N LEU A 172 -19.40 10.23 14.46
CA LEU A 172 -20.39 10.75 13.52
C LEU A 172 -21.81 10.20 13.75
N GLY A 173 -21.97 9.10 14.48
CA GLY A 173 -23.25 8.56 14.93
C GLY A 173 -23.75 9.16 16.25
N ALA A 174 -22.88 9.89 16.96
CA ALA A 174 -23.18 10.45 18.28
C ALA A 174 -23.68 11.90 18.24
N GLU A 175 -23.75 12.53 17.04
CA GLU A 175 -24.30 13.89 16.94
C GLU A 175 -25.73 13.92 17.48
N PRO A 176 -26.01 14.72 18.54
CA PRO A 176 -27.36 14.89 19.01
C PRO A 176 -28.17 15.59 17.91
N SER A 177 -29.27 14.97 17.46
CA SER A 177 -30.24 15.66 16.63
C SER A 177 -30.56 16.99 17.30
N GLU A 178 -30.23 18.11 16.66
CA GLU A 178 -30.62 19.46 17.15
C GLU A 178 -32.09 19.42 17.53
N SER A 179 -32.33 19.51 18.81
CA SER A 179 -33.68 19.74 19.32
C SER A 179 -34.10 21.11 18.80
N THR A 180 -34.95 21.13 17.79
CA THR A 180 -35.72 22.34 17.40
C THR A 180 -36.35 22.93 18.67
N PRO A 181 -36.00 24.14 19.08
CA PRO A 181 -36.69 24.79 20.20
C PRO A 181 -38.11 25.13 19.75
N LEU A 182 -39.10 24.80 20.61
CA LEU A 182 -40.50 25.15 20.49
C LEU A 182 -40.69 26.67 20.55
#